data_680430ee57b31356aea34be930637874
#
_entry.id   680430ee57b31356aea34be930637874
#
_cell.length_a   1.000
_cell.length_b   1.000
_cell.length_c   1.000
_cell.angle_alpha   90.00
_cell.angle_beta   90.00
_cell.angle_gamma   90.00
#
_symmetry.space_group_name_H-M   'P 1'
#
loop_
_entity.id
_entity.type
_entity.pdbx_description
1 polymer ?
#
loop_
_entity_poly.entity_id
_entity_poly.type
_entity_poly.pdbx_seq_one_letter_code
_entity_poly.pdbx_strand_id
1 'polypeptide(L)'
;MNFNKTFLTLGLAATLLQMPTSSFAQNAGGKRQNPLLVKSSLPFGAPDFSKIQESDYLPAFEAGIKEQRANIQKIISNKKKPTFQNTILAYENSGRLLDRVSNVFFGLTSAHKTPGIAEAQKKVMPLLTDLDNEISFNQKLFERIKYVYDHEFNKLKGEDKRLTEVIYKGFVRSGALLSPEKMERMKQINTRISDLQEQFGNLLPAATNNAVVW
;
A
#
# COMPACT_ATOMS: atom_id res chain seq x y z
N MET A 1 -89.08 -11.80 18.71
CA MET A 1 -89.09 -12.21 20.12
C MET A 1 -87.65 -12.31 20.57
N ASN A 2 -87.37 -11.58 21.65
CA ASN A 2 -86.17 -11.67 22.49
C ASN A 2 -84.95 -10.78 22.21
N PHE A 3 -84.98 -9.77 22.93
CA PHE A 3 -84.28 -9.26 24.13
C PHE A 3 -82.83 -8.80 23.85
N ASN A 4 -82.71 -7.47 23.80
CA ASN A 4 -81.56 -6.67 24.11
C ASN A 4 -81.05 -6.91 25.50
N LYS A 5 -79.75 -7.05 25.73
CA LYS A 5 -79.06 -6.67 26.94
C LYS A 5 -77.85 -5.85 26.69
N THR A 6 -77.99 -4.59 26.91
CA THR A 6 -76.96 -3.54 26.94
C THR A 6 -76.17 -3.78 28.25
N PHE A 7 -74.86 -3.97 28.12
CA PHE A 7 -73.91 -3.82 29.20
C PHE A 7 -73.02 -2.63 28.99
N LEU A 8 -73.18 -1.63 29.77
CA LEU A 8 -72.38 -0.45 29.93
C LEU A 8 -71.16 -0.80 30.78
N THR A 9 -70.00 -0.83 30.24
CA THR A 9 -68.74 -0.95 31.03
C THR A 9 -67.93 0.34 30.89
N LEU A 10 -67.82 1.01 32.05
CA LEU A 10 -66.94 2.17 32.26
C LEU A 10 -65.50 1.78 32.08
N GLY A 11 -64.85 2.28 31.02
CA GLY A 11 -63.46 2.10 30.77
C GLY A 11 -62.64 3.22 31.40
N LEU A 12 -61.85 2.85 32.39
CA LEU A 12 -60.86 3.69 33.05
C LEU A 12 -59.73 4.03 32.05
N ALA A 13 -59.61 5.29 31.66
CA ALA A 13 -58.54 5.76 30.80
C ALA A 13 -57.24 5.86 31.64
N ALA A 14 -56.36 4.91 31.47
CA ALA A 14 -54.98 5.00 31.95
C ALA A 14 -54.12 5.75 30.92
N THR A 15 -53.85 7.01 31.19
CA THR A 15 -52.85 7.79 30.44
C THR A 15 -51.46 7.27 30.77
N LEU A 16 -50.93 6.44 29.89
CA LEU A 16 -49.51 6.07 29.87
C LEU A 16 -48.67 7.30 29.41
N LEU A 17 -47.97 7.92 30.34
CA LEU A 17 -46.87 8.85 30.02
C LEU A 17 -45.81 8.06 29.24
N GLN A 18 -45.76 8.27 27.94
CA GLN A 18 -44.64 7.85 27.14
C GLN A 18 -43.43 8.76 27.45
N MET A 19 -42.50 8.30 28.26
CA MET A 19 -41.19 8.90 28.36
C MET A 19 -40.49 8.70 27.02
N PRO A 20 -39.81 9.75 26.48
CA PRO A 20 -39.00 9.55 25.29
C PRO A 20 -37.83 8.68 25.71
N THR A 21 -37.81 7.44 25.26
CA THR A 21 -36.61 6.61 25.25
C THR A 21 -35.63 7.29 24.29
N SER A 22 -34.63 7.96 24.84
CA SER A 22 -33.48 8.38 24.12
C SER A 22 -32.90 7.15 23.43
N SER A 23 -33.18 7.00 22.15
CA SER A 23 -32.50 6.06 21.28
C SER A 23 -31.05 6.44 21.28
N PHE A 24 -30.24 5.82 22.14
CA PHE A 24 -28.83 5.71 21.91
C PHE A 24 -28.71 5.01 20.54
N ALA A 25 -28.46 5.80 19.52
CA ALA A 25 -28.09 5.29 18.21
C ALA A 25 -26.86 4.42 18.44
N GLN A 26 -27.08 3.11 18.52
CA GLN A 26 -26.01 2.13 18.35
C GLN A 26 -25.37 2.47 17.02
N ASN A 27 -24.19 3.09 17.08
CA ASN A 27 -23.29 3.17 15.97
C ASN A 27 -23.11 1.74 15.46
N ALA A 28 -23.87 1.38 14.44
CA ALA A 28 -23.63 0.20 13.63
C ALA A 28 -22.19 0.33 13.18
N GLY A 29 -21.30 -0.51 13.70
CA GLY A 29 -19.87 -0.47 13.51
C GLY A 29 -19.49 -0.66 12.04
N GLY A 30 -19.65 0.37 11.24
CA GLY A 30 -19.00 0.48 9.95
C GLY A 30 -17.49 0.45 10.21
N LYS A 31 -16.79 -0.58 9.74
CA LYS A 31 -15.33 -0.64 9.82
C LYS A 31 -14.77 0.68 9.34
N ARG A 32 -14.03 1.40 10.18
CA ARG A 32 -13.35 2.63 9.80
C ARG A 32 -12.54 2.38 8.53
N GLN A 33 -12.80 3.17 7.50
CA GLN A 33 -12.05 3.08 6.26
C GLN A 33 -10.61 3.59 6.50
N ASN A 34 -9.63 2.79 6.10
CA ASN A 34 -8.23 3.18 6.19
C ASN A 34 -7.96 4.39 5.26
N PRO A 35 -7.54 5.56 5.80
CA PRO A 35 -7.35 6.77 5.00
C PRO A 35 -6.26 6.64 3.94
N LEU A 36 -5.28 5.78 4.15
CA LEU A 36 -4.18 5.54 3.21
C LEU A 36 -4.64 4.83 1.92
N LEU A 37 -5.78 4.13 1.98
CA LEU A 37 -6.35 3.41 0.81
C LEU A 37 -7.22 4.31 -0.07
N VAL A 38 -7.55 5.51 0.41
CA VAL A 38 -8.42 6.45 -0.32
C VAL A 38 -7.60 7.62 -0.83
N LYS A 39 -7.99 8.17 -1.97
CA LYS A 39 -7.38 9.42 -2.44
C LYS A 39 -7.80 10.55 -1.50
N SER A 40 -6.83 11.32 -1.01
CA SER A 40 -7.12 12.47 -0.15
C SER A 40 -7.89 13.55 -0.93
N SER A 41 -8.86 14.16 -0.25
CA SER A 41 -9.60 15.32 -0.74
C SER A 41 -8.96 16.67 -0.36
N LEU A 42 -7.86 16.64 0.42
CA LEU A 42 -7.14 17.84 0.81
C LEU A 42 -6.41 18.48 -0.39
N PRO A 43 -6.09 19.78 -0.34
CA PRO A 43 -5.31 20.44 -1.37
C PRO A 43 -4.03 19.65 -1.71
N PHE A 44 -3.70 19.59 -2.99
CA PHE A 44 -2.55 18.84 -3.52
C PHE A 44 -2.54 17.34 -3.22
N GLY A 45 -3.66 16.77 -2.73
CA GLY A 45 -3.72 15.37 -2.33
C GLY A 45 -2.93 15.08 -1.05
N ALA A 46 -2.69 16.09 -0.21
CA ALA A 46 -1.94 15.95 1.04
C ALA A 46 -2.58 14.88 1.93
N PRO A 47 -1.80 14.04 2.62
CA PRO A 47 -2.34 13.06 3.56
C PRO A 47 -3.06 13.76 4.72
N ASP A 48 -4.22 13.23 5.10
CA ASP A 48 -4.92 13.70 6.30
C ASP A 48 -4.35 12.99 7.55
N PHE A 49 -3.25 13.51 8.07
CA PHE A 49 -2.56 12.94 9.24
C PHE A 49 -3.43 12.88 10.49
N SER A 50 -4.47 13.73 10.60
CA SER A 50 -5.39 13.69 11.74
C SER A 50 -6.24 12.42 11.79
N LYS A 51 -6.38 11.72 10.66
CA LYS A 51 -7.18 10.50 10.51
C LYS A 51 -6.34 9.24 10.42
N ILE A 52 -5.05 9.33 10.13
CA ILE A 52 -4.17 8.18 9.99
C ILE A 52 -3.78 7.66 11.37
N GLN A 53 -3.88 6.36 11.57
CA GLN A 53 -3.45 5.65 12.77
C GLN A 53 -2.27 4.72 12.43
N GLU A 54 -1.44 4.40 13.41
CA GLU A 54 -0.30 3.49 13.22
C GLU A 54 -0.74 2.11 12.71
N SER A 55 -1.90 1.64 13.16
CA SER A 55 -2.51 0.39 12.71
C SER A 55 -2.94 0.38 11.24
N ASP A 56 -2.99 1.55 10.57
CA ASP A 56 -3.36 1.66 9.17
C ASP A 56 -2.22 1.28 8.21
N TYR A 57 -0.96 1.41 8.65
CA TYR A 57 0.18 1.26 7.74
C TYR A 57 0.31 -0.15 7.20
N LEU A 58 0.40 -1.17 8.06
CA LEU A 58 0.63 -2.54 7.59
C LEU A 58 -0.47 -3.01 6.60
N PRO A 59 -1.78 -2.85 6.90
CA PRO A 59 -2.82 -3.19 5.93
C PRO A 59 -2.76 -2.38 4.63
N ALA A 60 -2.31 -1.11 4.68
CA ALA A 60 -2.16 -0.30 3.49
C ALA A 60 -0.99 -0.76 2.61
N PHE A 61 0.13 -1.15 3.20
CA PHE A 61 1.25 -1.76 2.48
C PHE A 61 0.84 -3.09 1.84
N GLU A 62 0.17 -3.97 2.58
CA GLU A 62 -0.32 -5.25 2.05
C GLU A 62 -1.26 -5.05 0.85
N ALA A 63 -2.17 -4.07 0.93
CA ALA A 63 -3.06 -3.72 -0.17
C ALA A 63 -2.29 -3.17 -1.39
N GLY A 64 -1.32 -2.28 -1.17
CA GLY A 64 -0.49 -1.71 -2.23
C GLY A 64 0.38 -2.77 -2.92
N ILE A 65 1.00 -3.66 -2.15
CA ILE A 65 1.78 -4.80 -2.65
C ILE A 65 0.89 -5.73 -3.50
N LYS A 66 -0.30 -6.06 -3.00
CA LYS A 66 -1.26 -6.89 -3.74
C LYS A 66 -1.68 -6.23 -5.06
N GLU A 67 -1.95 -4.92 -5.05
CA GLU A 67 -2.30 -4.16 -6.26
C GLU A 67 -1.16 -4.18 -7.27
N GLN A 68 0.07 -3.91 -6.83
CA GLN A 68 1.24 -3.90 -7.71
C GLN A 68 1.50 -5.27 -8.32
N ARG A 69 1.45 -6.35 -7.53
CA ARG A 69 1.55 -7.73 -8.05
C ARG A 69 0.51 -8.01 -9.12
N ALA A 70 -0.74 -7.62 -8.88
CA ALA A 70 -1.82 -7.80 -9.86
C ALA A 70 -1.58 -7.00 -11.15
N ASN A 71 -1.05 -5.79 -11.05
CA ASN A 71 -0.72 -4.96 -12.21
C ASN A 71 0.48 -5.51 -13.00
N ILE A 72 1.53 -5.99 -12.31
CA ILE A 72 2.65 -6.70 -12.95
C ILE A 72 2.14 -7.95 -13.67
N GLN A 73 1.26 -8.73 -13.03
CA GLN A 73 0.66 -9.90 -13.65
C GLN A 73 -0.11 -9.57 -14.94
N LYS A 74 -0.84 -8.44 -14.99
CA LYS A 74 -1.50 -7.98 -16.23
C LYS A 74 -0.49 -7.65 -17.34
N ILE A 75 0.66 -7.07 -16.99
CA ILE A 75 1.71 -6.76 -17.96
C ILE A 75 2.28 -8.04 -18.55
N ILE A 76 2.69 -8.99 -17.71
CA ILE A 76 3.35 -10.23 -18.16
C ILE A 76 2.41 -11.19 -18.89
N SER A 77 1.10 -11.16 -18.57
CA SER A 77 0.10 -11.99 -19.24
C SER A 77 -0.45 -11.37 -20.54
N ASN A 78 -0.07 -10.14 -20.86
CA ASN A 78 -0.54 -9.45 -22.06
C ASN A 78 0.05 -10.10 -23.31
N LYS A 79 -0.81 -10.72 -24.13
CA LYS A 79 -0.42 -11.39 -25.38
C LYS A 79 -0.06 -10.45 -26.52
N LYS A 80 -0.38 -9.15 -26.40
CA LYS A 80 -0.02 -8.16 -27.41
C LYS A 80 1.49 -7.92 -27.39
N LYS A 81 2.03 -7.56 -28.55
CA LYS A 81 3.42 -7.14 -28.72
C LYS A 81 3.78 -6.09 -27.69
N PRO A 82 4.93 -6.18 -27.02
CA PRO A 82 5.36 -5.16 -26.06
C PRO A 82 5.54 -3.79 -26.74
N THR A 83 5.03 -2.75 -26.10
CA THR A 83 5.16 -1.35 -26.51
C THR A 83 5.49 -0.50 -25.31
N PHE A 84 5.94 0.74 -25.53
CA PHE A 84 6.10 1.70 -24.46
C PHE A 84 4.86 1.80 -23.56
N GLN A 85 3.68 1.93 -24.14
CA GLN A 85 2.42 2.09 -23.40
C GLN A 85 2.05 0.86 -22.56
N ASN A 86 2.07 -0.34 -23.16
CA ASN A 86 1.58 -1.55 -22.49
C ASN A 86 2.64 -2.28 -21.64
N THR A 87 3.86 -1.75 -21.59
CA THR A 87 4.97 -2.34 -20.84
C THR A 87 5.67 -1.30 -19.95
N ILE A 88 6.29 -0.28 -20.51
CA ILE A 88 7.08 0.69 -19.75
C ILE A 88 6.18 1.59 -18.90
N LEU A 89 5.21 2.26 -19.52
CA LEU A 89 4.28 3.14 -18.82
C LEU A 89 3.33 2.35 -17.89
N ALA A 90 2.95 1.14 -18.30
CA ALA A 90 2.15 0.26 -17.46
C ALA A 90 2.94 -0.19 -16.20
N TYR A 91 4.23 -0.47 -16.33
CA TYR A 91 5.12 -0.77 -15.21
C TYR A 91 5.30 0.43 -14.28
N GLU A 92 5.60 1.60 -14.81
CA GLU A 92 5.73 2.85 -14.05
C GLU A 92 4.49 3.15 -13.20
N ASN A 93 3.31 2.88 -13.76
CA ASN A 93 2.05 3.11 -13.05
C ASN A 93 1.60 1.94 -12.17
N SER A 94 2.36 0.85 -12.09
CA SER A 94 1.89 -0.38 -11.44
C SER A 94 1.79 -0.28 -9.92
N GLY A 95 2.62 0.55 -9.28
CA GLY A 95 2.77 0.65 -7.82
C GLY A 95 2.23 1.93 -7.19
N ARG A 96 1.38 2.70 -7.85
CA ARG A 96 0.96 4.04 -7.38
C ARG A 96 0.37 4.08 -5.97
N LEU A 97 -0.40 3.07 -5.57
CA LEU A 97 -0.92 2.98 -4.21
C LEU A 97 0.25 2.74 -3.23
N LEU A 98 1.12 1.80 -3.55
CA LEU A 98 2.27 1.48 -2.71
C LEU A 98 3.22 2.67 -2.56
N ASP A 99 3.50 3.41 -3.64
CA ASP A 99 4.32 4.62 -3.62
C ASP A 99 3.73 5.69 -2.70
N ARG A 100 2.42 5.91 -2.79
CA ARG A 100 1.73 6.88 -1.93
C ARG A 100 1.83 6.49 -0.46
N VAL A 101 1.58 5.23 -0.12
CA VAL A 101 1.68 4.72 1.26
C VAL A 101 3.12 4.82 1.76
N SER A 102 4.08 4.42 0.94
CA SER A 102 5.51 4.46 1.25
C SER A 102 5.99 5.89 1.54
N ASN A 103 5.63 6.85 0.69
CA ASN A 103 6.03 8.26 0.88
C ASN A 103 5.53 8.82 2.21
N VAL A 104 4.27 8.52 2.59
CA VAL A 104 3.72 8.94 3.88
C VAL A 104 4.45 8.26 5.03
N PHE A 105 4.62 6.95 4.96
CA PHE A 105 5.21 6.15 6.02
C PHE A 105 6.68 6.48 6.26
N PHE A 106 7.50 6.45 5.22
CA PHE A 106 8.95 6.70 5.36
C PHE A 106 9.27 8.17 5.66
N GLY A 107 8.42 9.10 5.24
CA GLY A 107 8.49 10.49 5.71
C GLY A 107 8.34 10.58 7.23
N LEU A 108 7.38 9.86 7.82
CA LEU A 108 7.19 9.82 9.26
C LEU A 108 8.29 9.05 10.00
N THR A 109 8.79 7.94 9.46
CA THR A 109 9.90 7.20 10.10
C THR A 109 11.15 8.06 10.27
N SER A 110 11.35 9.04 9.40
CA SER A 110 12.48 9.97 9.46
C SER A 110 12.23 11.16 10.38
N ALA A 111 10.99 11.62 10.50
CA ALA A 111 10.64 12.84 11.23
C ALA A 111 10.09 12.58 12.64
N HIS A 112 9.32 11.50 12.82
CA HIS A 112 8.63 11.19 14.08
C HIS A 112 8.46 9.67 14.24
N LYS A 113 9.53 8.99 14.62
CA LYS A 113 9.52 7.53 14.77
C LYS A 113 9.02 7.13 16.16
N THR A 114 7.73 6.79 16.25
CA THR A 114 7.12 6.19 17.44
C THR A 114 7.43 4.69 17.56
N PRO A 115 7.23 4.06 18.73
CA PRO A 115 7.36 2.60 18.86
C PRO A 115 6.44 1.82 17.90
N GLY A 116 5.22 2.29 17.65
CA GLY A 116 4.28 1.65 16.72
C GLY A 116 4.72 1.77 15.27
N ILE A 117 5.27 2.92 14.86
CA ILE A 117 5.88 3.10 13.54
C ILE A 117 7.11 2.19 13.37
N ALA A 118 7.94 2.05 14.40
CA ALA A 118 9.10 1.16 14.37
C ALA A 118 8.69 -0.30 14.20
N GLU A 119 7.66 -0.75 14.93
CA GLU A 119 7.11 -2.11 14.81
C GLU A 119 6.48 -2.35 13.44
N ALA A 120 5.74 -1.37 12.90
CA ALA A 120 5.21 -1.45 11.54
C ALA A 120 6.33 -1.53 10.50
N GLN A 121 7.40 -0.74 10.63
CA GLN A 121 8.56 -0.77 9.75
C GLN A 121 9.22 -2.14 9.71
N LYS A 122 9.40 -2.76 10.88
CA LYS A 122 9.97 -4.11 11.00
C LYS A 122 9.16 -5.16 10.23
N LYS A 123 7.84 -5.02 10.17
CA LYS A 123 6.95 -5.93 9.42
C LYS A 123 6.92 -5.60 7.92
N VAL A 124 6.98 -4.33 7.58
CA VAL A 124 6.84 -3.86 6.19
C VAL A 124 8.11 -4.08 5.37
N MET A 125 9.30 -3.88 5.95
CA MET A 125 10.57 -3.97 5.22
C MET A 125 10.78 -5.32 4.52
N PRO A 126 10.57 -6.47 5.16
CA PRO A 126 10.68 -7.77 4.47
C PRO A 126 9.71 -7.90 3.30
N LEU A 127 8.44 -7.45 3.47
CA LEU A 127 7.44 -7.51 2.40
C LEU A 127 7.82 -6.69 1.17
N LEU A 128 8.43 -5.52 1.38
CA LEU A 128 8.92 -4.68 0.28
C LEU A 128 10.14 -5.30 -0.40
N THR A 129 11.07 -5.86 0.38
CA THR A 129 12.24 -6.55 -0.16
C THR A 129 11.84 -7.76 -1.01
N ASP A 130 10.85 -8.54 -0.54
CA ASP A 130 10.33 -9.68 -1.28
C ASP A 130 9.67 -9.23 -2.59
N LEU A 131 8.86 -8.17 -2.54
CA LEU A 131 8.22 -7.62 -3.74
C LEU A 131 9.25 -7.11 -4.75
N ASP A 132 10.27 -6.38 -4.29
CA ASP A 132 11.33 -5.89 -5.15
C ASP A 132 12.09 -7.03 -5.82
N ASN A 133 12.44 -8.08 -5.07
CA ASN A 133 13.06 -9.29 -5.60
C ASN A 133 12.13 -10.00 -6.62
N GLU A 134 10.83 -10.13 -6.31
CA GLU A 134 9.85 -10.73 -7.23
C GLU A 134 9.79 -9.97 -8.57
N ILE A 135 9.81 -8.64 -8.54
CA ILE A 135 9.73 -7.79 -9.73
C ILE A 135 11.06 -7.79 -10.47
N SER A 136 12.15 -7.50 -9.78
CA SER A 136 13.49 -7.32 -10.37
C SER A 136 14.01 -8.59 -11.05
N PHE A 137 13.64 -9.77 -10.53
CA PHE A 137 14.02 -11.06 -11.11
C PHE A 137 12.94 -11.71 -11.97
N ASN A 138 11.87 -10.97 -12.31
CA ASN A 138 10.81 -11.49 -13.18
C ASN A 138 11.27 -11.49 -14.64
N GLN A 139 11.66 -12.65 -15.13
CA GLN A 139 12.17 -12.81 -16.50
C GLN A 139 11.15 -12.42 -17.57
N LYS A 140 9.86 -12.78 -17.38
CA LYS A 140 8.81 -12.42 -18.35
C LYS A 140 8.59 -10.93 -18.44
N LEU A 141 8.69 -10.21 -17.31
CA LEU A 141 8.62 -8.76 -17.28
C LEU A 141 9.85 -8.15 -17.97
N PHE A 142 11.05 -8.64 -17.61
CA PHE A 142 12.29 -8.17 -18.21
C PHE A 142 12.34 -8.39 -19.71
N GLU A 143 11.92 -9.54 -20.23
CA GLU A 143 11.82 -9.82 -21.66
C GLU A 143 10.96 -8.79 -22.40
N ARG A 144 9.82 -8.38 -21.80
CA ARG A 144 8.96 -7.35 -22.36
C ARG A 144 9.61 -5.98 -22.35
N ILE A 145 10.26 -5.61 -21.23
CA ILE A 145 11.01 -4.34 -21.09
C ILE A 145 12.17 -4.30 -22.10
N LYS A 146 12.93 -5.40 -22.18
CA LYS A 146 14.04 -5.54 -23.13
C LYS A 146 13.56 -5.43 -24.57
N TYR A 147 12.42 -6.05 -24.89
CA TYR A 147 11.84 -5.94 -26.22
C TYR A 147 11.56 -4.48 -26.61
N VAL A 148 10.95 -3.68 -25.72
CA VAL A 148 10.68 -2.26 -25.98
C VAL A 148 12.00 -1.49 -26.13
N TYR A 149 12.99 -1.77 -25.28
CA TYR A 149 14.30 -1.15 -25.36
C TYR A 149 14.99 -1.45 -26.71
N ASP A 150 15.00 -2.70 -27.16
CA ASP A 150 15.69 -3.10 -28.39
C ASP A 150 14.98 -2.58 -29.67
N HIS A 151 13.63 -2.45 -29.67
CA HIS A 151 12.87 -2.23 -30.91
C HIS A 151 12.20 -0.84 -31.00
N GLU A 152 11.94 -0.19 -29.87
CA GLU A 152 11.22 1.10 -29.85
C GLU A 152 12.09 2.27 -29.34
N PHE A 153 13.16 2.02 -28.61
CA PHE A 153 13.96 3.03 -27.93
C PHE A 153 14.40 4.20 -28.83
N ASN A 154 14.83 3.89 -30.05
CA ASN A 154 15.28 4.91 -31.00
C ASN A 154 14.14 5.76 -31.60
N LYS A 155 12.89 5.31 -31.48
CA LYS A 155 11.68 6.03 -31.92
C LYS A 155 11.11 6.91 -30.81
N LEU A 156 11.44 6.61 -29.56
CA LEU A 156 11.02 7.38 -28.39
C LEU A 156 11.81 8.68 -28.28
N LYS A 157 11.18 9.70 -27.69
CA LYS A 157 11.78 11.03 -27.48
C LYS A 157 11.54 11.49 -26.04
N GLY A 158 12.31 12.47 -25.59
CA GLY A 158 12.12 13.15 -24.32
C GLY A 158 12.03 12.20 -23.13
N GLU A 159 11.00 12.39 -22.32
CA GLU A 159 10.77 11.63 -21.08
C GLU A 159 10.51 10.14 -21.34
N ASP A 160 9.76 9.79 -22.38
CA ASP A 160 9.46 8.40 -22.71
C ASP A 160 10.72 7.58 -22.99
N LYS A 161 11.66 8.21 -23.74
CA LYS A 161 12.95 7.60 -24.02
C LYS A 161 13.76 7.43 -22.74
N ARG A 162 13.81 8.48 -21.92
CA ARG A 162 14.55 8.46 -20.65
C ARG A 162 13.97 7.44 -19.67
N LEU A 163 12.64 7.38 -19.53
CA LEU A 163 11.96 6.40 -18.67
C LEU A 163 12.30 4.97 -19.10
N THR A 164 12.21 4.69 -20.40
CA THR A 164 12.58 3.37 -20.95
C THR A 164 14.03 2.99 -20.63
N GLU A 165 14.94 3.93 -20.77
CA GLU A 165 16.38 3.72 -20.47
C GLU A 165 16.58 3.42 -18.98
N VAL A 166 15.97 4.22 -18.10
CA VAL A 166 16.11 4.09 -16.66
C VAL A 166 15.57 2.75 -16.18
N ILE A 167 14.37 2.37 -16.63
CA ILE A 167 13.76 1.10 -16.26
C ILE A 167 14.61 -0.07 -16.75
N TYR A 168 15.01 -0.10 -18.03
CA TYR A 168 15.83 -1.19 -18.57
C TYR A 168 17.16 -1.32 -17.82
N LYS A 169 17.88 -0.21 -17.64
CA LYS A 169 19.15 -0.22 -16.90
C LYS A 169 18.96 -0.58 -15.42
N GLY A 170 17.83 -0.23 -14.81
CA GLY A 170 17.47 -0.63 -13.47
C GLY A 170 17.42 -2.15 -13.35
N PHE A 171 16.64 -2.81 -14.20
CA PHE A 171 16.56 -4.28 -14.22
C PHE A 171 17.92 -4.96 -14.48
N VAL A 172 18.71 -4.45 -15.40
CA VAL A 172 20.06 -4.98 -15.67
C VAL A 172 20.95 -4.87 -14.43
N ARG A 173 20.94 -3.73 -13.75
CA ARG A 173 21.73 -3.52 -12.52
C ARG A 173 21.25 -4.37 -11.36
N SER A 174 19.94 -4.61 -11.26
CA SER A 174 19.36 -5.50 -10.27
C SER A 174 19.63 -6.99 -10.56
N GLY A 175 20.25 -7.29 -11.70
CA GLY A 175 20.69 -8.65 -12.00
C GLY A 175 19.76 -9.46 -12.91
N ALA A 176 18.88 -8.80 -13.69
CA ALA A 176 17.96 -9.50 -14.60
C ALA A 176 18.66 -10.33 -15.70
N LEU A 177 19.96 -10.09 -15.95
CA LEU A 177 20.79 -10.86 -16.86
C LEU A 177 21.62 -11.97 -16.18
N LEU A 178 21.50 -12.14 -14.88
CA LEU A 178 22.21 -13.19 -14.14
C LEU A 178 21.62 -14.57 -14.44
N SER A 179 22.44 -15.60 -14.22
CA SER A 179 21.91 -16.98 -14.22
C SER A 179 20.95 -17.21 -13.05
N PRO A 180 20.04 -18.19 -13.13
CA PRO A 180 19.09 -18.47 -12.03
C PRO A 180 19.77 -18.67 -10.67
N GLU A 181 20.91 -19.37 -10.64
CA GLU A 181 21.71 -19.60 -9.45
C GLU A 181 22.24 -18.26 -8.85
N LYS A 182 22.79 -17.39 -9.70
CA LYS A 182 23.29 -16.08 -9.27
C LYS A 182 22.15 -15.15 -8.84
N MET A 183 20.97 -15.26 -9.47
CA MET A 183 19.77 -14.53 -9.05
C MET A 183 19.35 -14.96 -7.64
N GLU A 184 19.33 -16.24 -7.35
CA GLU A 184 18.97 -16.74 -6.01
C GLU A 184 19.97 -16.25 -4.95
N ARG A 185 21.27 -16.27 -5.27
CA ARG A 185 22.30 -15.68 -4.39
C ARG A 185 22.08 -14.18 -4.19
N MET A 186 21.71 -13.45 -5.23
CA MET A 186 21.43 -12.01 -5.15
C MET A 186 20.24 -11.70 -4.24
N LYS A 187 19.15 -12.49 -4.32
CA LYS A 187 18.02 -12.37 -3.38
C LYS A 187 18.44 -12.52 -1.93
N GLN A 188 19.24 -13.53 -1.62
CA GLN A 188 19.76 -13.74 -0.26
C GLN A 188 20.59 -12.53 0.21
N ILE A 189 21.41 -11.97 -0.67
CA ILE A 189 22.19 -10.76 -0.39
C ILE A 189 21.26 -9.57 -0.14
N ASN A 190 20.26 -9.34 -0.98
CA ASN A 190 19.30 -8.24 -0.82
C ASN A 190 18.54 -8.34 0.51
N THR A 191 18.06 -9.52 0.87
CA THR A 191 17.41 -9.76 2.17
C THR A 191 18.36 -9.42 3.31
N ARG A 192 19.61 -9.90 3.24
CA ARG A 192 20.60 -9.62 4.29
C ARG A 192 20.95 -8.14 4.40
N ILE A 193 21.07 -7.44 3.28
CA ILE A 193 21.27 -5.98 3.25
C ILE A 193 20.10 -5.27 3.91
N SER A 194 18.85 -5.64 3.58
CA SER A 194 17.65 -5.05 4.18
C SER A 194 17.64 -5.21 5.70
N ASP A 195 17.94 -6.41 6.21
CA ASP A 195 18.02 -6.68 7.64
C ASP A 195 19.09 -5.83 8.33
N LEU A 196 20.27 -5.73 7.73
CA LEU A 196 21.38 -4.95 8.28
C LEU A 196 21.10 -3.46 8.28
N GLN A 197 20.45 -2.95 7.22
CA GLN A 197 20.03 -1.54 7.13
C GLN A 197 18.99 -1.20 8.20
N GLU A 198 18.04 -2.10 8.45
CA GLU A 198 17.07 -1.91 9.52
C GLU A 198 17.75 -1.89 10.90
N GLN A 199 18.63 -2.85 11.18
CA GLN A 199 19.39 -2.90 12.43
C GLN A 199 20.20 -1.62 12.64
N PHE A 200 20.95 -1.18 11.64
CA PHE A 200 21.74 0.05 11.70
C PHE A 200 20.85 1.29 11.94
N GLY A 201 19.75 1.39 11.18
CA GLY A 201 18.79 2.49 11.32
C GLY A 201 18.09 2.56 12.68
N ASN A 202 18.05 1.45 13.44
CA ASN A 202 17.55 1.41 14.80
C ASN A 202 18.64 1.71 15.85
N LEU A 203 19.87 1.25 15.63
CA LEU A 203 20.99 1.44 16.55
C LEU A 203 21.48 2.90 16.58
N LEU A 204 21.56 3.56 15.44
CA LEU A 204 22.10 4.91 15.35
C LEU A 204 21.31 5.95 16.19
N PRO A 205 19.97 6.04 16.11
CA PRO A 205 19.21 6.95 16.98
C PRO A 205 19.32 6.57 18.46
N ALA A 206 19.34 5.25 18.77
CA ALA A 206 19.48 4.79 20.15
C ALA A 206 20.84 5.21 20.75
N ALA A 207 21.92 5.04 19.99
CA ALA A 207 23.25 5.47 20.40
C ALA A 207 23.33 7.02 20.57
N THR A 208 22.72 7.78 19.65
CA THR A 208 22.70 9.24 19.71
C THR A 208 21.92 9.73 20.93
N ASN A 209 20.77 9.11 21.23
CA ASN A 209 19.93 9.51 22.37
C ASN A 209 20.60 9.16 23.73
N ASN A 210 21.47 8.16 23.75
CA ASN A 210 22.23 7.75 24.94
C ASN A 210 23.56 8.51 25.08
N ALA A 211 23.98 9.24 24.05
CA ALA A 211 25.18 10.06 24.12
C ALA A 211 24.95 11.26 25.04
N VAL A 212 25.70 11.32 26.14
CA VAL A 212 25.70 12.49 27.02
C VAL A 212 26.63 13.54 26.40
N VAL A 213 26.03 14.63 25.94
CA VAL A 213 26.81 15.81 25.49
C VAL A 213 27.03 16.70 26.71
N TRP A 214 28.27 16.84 27.12
CA TRP A 214 28.70 17.75 28.18
C TRP A 214 29.02 19.13 27.61
#